data_6dd449cea8a62be5537adf178af072a0
#
_entry.id   6dd449cea8a62be5537adf178af072a0
#
_cell.length_a   1.000
_cell.length_b   1.000
_cell.length_c   1.000
_cell.angle_alpha   90.00
_cell.angle_beta   90.00
_cell.angle_gamma   90.00
#
_symmetry.space_group_name_H-M   'P 1'
#
loop_
_entity.id
_entity.type
_entity.pdbx_description
1 polymer ?
#
loop_
_entity_poly.entity_id
_entity_poly.type
_entity_poly.pdbx_seq_one_letter_code
_entity_poly.pdbx_strand_id
1 'polypeptide(L)'
;MAYQRLDHTPLLPASLRHRLGSWLMRATGSGVLVACAACGLALATWSAADPSLSHVTTGTIRNLLGSPGAILADLVMQLLGLAGVLILLPPLLWAVPLSSGRALPAWRGKVALAPIAVVAIAGALSALPTSLSWSLHHGNGGMIGDLTFTLLASAFAPFGAAKAALTASLLLGAGGGLALMGSLGLSREEWRQILAYPPAPRLGAVAAAWRTLPRWLPQPTR
;
A
#
# COMPACT_ATOMS: atom_id res chain seq x y z
N MET A 1 0.07 -28.68 49.84
CA MET A 1 0.04 -29.31 48.49
C MET A 1 0.79 -28.43 47.54
N ALA A 2 2.02 -28.83 47.16
CA ALA A 2 2.86 -28.09 46.22
C ALA A 2 2.40 -28.39 44.79
N TYR A 3 1.84 -27.40 44.11
CA TYR A 3 1.60 -27.47 42.66
C TYR A 3 2.95 -27.49 41.94
N GLN A 4 3.42 -28.66 41.50
CA GLN A 4 4.51 -28.78 40.56
C GLN A 4 4.07 -28.07 39.27
N ARG A 5 4.68 -26.91 38.97
CA ARG A 5 4.62 -26.34 37.61
C ARG A 5 5.24 -27.40 36.69
N LEU A 6 4.40 -27.93 35.82
CA LEU A 6 4.88 -28.73 34.68
C LEU A 6 5.76 -27.79 33.83
N ASP A 7 7.06 -27.92 33.98
CA ASP A 7 8.00 -27.29 33.08
C ASP A 7 7.79 -27.89 31.70
N HIS A 8 7.11 -27.11 30.86
CA HIS A 8 6.94 -27.42 29.44
C HIS A 8 8.31 -27.34 28.78
N THR A 9 9.09 -28.41 28.87
CA THR A 9 10.30 -28.55 28.07
C THR A 9 9.91 -28.49 26.61
N PRO A 10 10.42 -27.54 25.85
CA PRO A 10 10.02 -27.37 24.44
C PRO A 10 10.44 -28.61 23.66
N LEU A 11 9.49 -29.24 22.95
CA LEU A 11 9.66 -30.46 22.16
C LEU A 11 10.76 -30.38 21.10
N LEU A 12 11.16 -29.15 20.70
CA LEU A 12 12.19 -28.92 19.69
C LEU A 12 13.44 -28.25 20.29
N PRO A 13 14.65 -28.69 19.91
CA PRO A 13 15.88 -28.00 20.24
C PRO A 13 15.86 -26.54 19.84
N ALA A 14 16.47 -25.66 20.64
CA ALA A 14 16.47 -24.22 20.40
C ALA A 14 17.03 -23.85 19.01
N SER A 15 18.05 -24.57 18.54
CA SER A 15 18.63 -24.38 17.21
C SER A 15 17.65 -24.66 16.05
N LEU A 16 16.86 -25.74 16.16
CA LEU A 16 15.86 -26.10 15.17
C LEU A 16 14.71 -25.11 15.17
N ARG A 17 14.25 -24.68 16.33
CA ARG A 17 13.19 -23.67 16.48
C ARG A 17 13.59 -22.33 15.84
N HIS A 18 14.84 -21.89 16.07
CA HIS A 18 15.36 -20.67 15.48
C HIS A 18 15.46 -20.77 13.94
N ARG A 19 15.99 -21.89 13.43
CA ARG A 19 16.06 -22.13 11.97
C ARG A 19 14.68 -22.16 11.33
N LEU A 20 13.75 -22.91 11.91
CA LEU A 20 12.38 -23.00 11.40
C LEU A 20 11.71 -21.64 11.41
N GLY A 21 11.85 -20.85 12.49
CA GLY A 21 11.33 -19.50 12.59
C GLY A 21 11.87 -18.58 11.48
N SER A 22 13.18 -18.61 11.22
CA SER A 22 13.79 -17.79 10.16
C SER A 22 13.36 -18.24 8.76
N TRP A 23 13.18 -19.53 8.53
CA TRP A 23 12.64 -20.06 7.26
C TRP A 23 11.18 -19.63 7.03
N LEU A 24 10.33 -19.73 8.05
CA LEU A 24 8.94 -19.27 7.98
C LEU A 24 8.87 -17.77 7.69
N MET A 25 9.69 -16.94 8.34
CA MET A 25 9.75 -15.51 8.07
C MET A 25 10.14 -15.24 6.62
N ARG A 26 11.17 -15.91 6.10
CA ARG A 26 11.60 -15.75 4.70
C ARG A 26 10.51 -16.18 3.73
N ALA A 27 9.88 -17.32 3.95
CA ALA A 27 8.79 -17.79 3.11
C ALA A 27 7.61 -16.82 3.12
N THR A 28 7.22 -16.31 4.31
CA THR A 28 6.16 -15.30 4.44
C THR A 28 6.53 -14.01 3.72
N GLY A 29 7.74 -13.49 3.93
CA GLY A 29 8.22 -12.27 3.28
C GLY A 29 8.23 -12.40 1.75
N SER A 30 8.77 -13.51 1.23
CA SER A 30 8.79 -13.78 -0.22
C SER A 30 7.37 -13.94 -0.79
N GLY A 31 6.48 -14.63 -0.07
CA GLY A 31 5.07 -14.76 -0.47
C GLY A 31 4.35 -13.41 -0.54
N VAL A 32 4.59 -12.53 0.45
CA VAL A 32 4.03 -11.17 0.45
C VAL A 32 4.57 -10.35 -0.72
N LEU A 33 5.87 -10.45 -1.05
CA LEU A 33 6.44 -9.76 -2.22
C LEU A 33 5.76 -10.20 -3.52
N VAL A 34 5.58 -11.50 -3.71
CA VAL A 34 4.90 -12.05 -4.89
C VAL A 34 3.44 -11.59 -4.94
N ALA A 35 2.74 -11.62 -3.81
CA ALA A 35 1.36 -11.14 -3.73
C ALA A 35 1.25 -9.64 -4.03
N CYS A 36 2.14 -8.81 -3.48
CA CYS A 36 2.20 -7.38 -3.78
C CYS A 36 2.50 -7.11 -5.26
N ALA A 37 3.42 -7.87 -5.86
CA ALA A 37 3.73 -7.74 -7.28
C ALA A 37 2.52 -8.12 -8.16
N ALA A 38 1.83 -9.21 -7.83
CA ALA A 38 0.62 -9.62 -8.54
C ALA A 38 -0.50 -8.59 -8.40
N CYS A 39 -0.81 -8.15 -7.17
CA CYS A 39 -1.82 -7.11 -6.94
C CYS A 39 -1.44 -5.78 -7.62
N GLY A 40 -0.17 -5.39 -7.56
CA GLY A 40 0.34 -4.21 -8.24
C GLY A 40 0.17 -4.27 -9.75
N LEU A 41 0.44 -5.44 -10.35
CA LEU A 41 0.22 -5.69 -11.78
C LEU A 41 -1.27 -5.63 -12.14
N ALA A 42 -2.14 -6.22 -11.30
CA ALA A 42 -3.59 -6.14 -11.48
C ALA A 42 -4.08 -4.69 -11.48
N LEU A 43 -3.65 -3.89 -10.50
CA LEU A 43 -4.04 -2.47 -10.38
C LEU A 43 -3.43 -1.62 -11.51
N ALA A 44 -2.18 -1.86 -11.90
CA ALA A 44 -1.53 -1.12 -12.98
C ALA A 44 -2.15 -1.37 -14.36
N THR A 45 -2.76 -2.54 -14.53
CA THR A 45 -3.44 -2.94 -15.78
C THR A 45 -4.97 -2.94 -15.64
N TRP A 46 -5.49 -2.24 -14.63
CA TRP A 46 -6.92 -2.08 -14.45
C TRP A 46 -7.56 -1.33 -15.62
N SER A 47 -8.70 -1.81 -16.04
CA SER A 47 -9.55 -1.18 -17.06
C SER A 47 -11.01 -1.24 -16.63
N ALA A 48 -11.70 -0.11 -16.66
CA ALA A 48 -13.13 -0.06 -16.35
C ALA A 48 -14.00 -0.82 -17.38
N ALA A 49 -13.43 -1.17 -18.53
CA ALA A 49 -14.11 -1.95 -19.58
C ALA A 49 -13.99 -3.48 -19.38
N ASP A 50 -13.15 -3.93 -18.45
CA ASP A 50 -12.97 -5.36 -18.18
C ASP A 50 -14.20 -5.94 -17.47
N PRO A 51 -14.61 -7.18 -17.79
CA PRO A 51 -15.67 -7.85 -17.05
C PRO A 51 -15.26 -8.03 -15.58
N SER A 52 -16.14 -7.56 -14.71
CA SER A 52 -15.95 -7.58 -13.25
C SER A 52 -17.26 -7.99 -12.56
N LEU A 53 -17.27 -7.96 -11.23
CA LEU A 53 -18.50 -8.22 -10.46
C LEU A 53 -19.57 -7.12 -10.69
N SER A 54 -19.15 -5.92 -11.08
CA SER A 54 -20.03 -4.76 -11.29
C SER A 54 -20.39 -4.54 -12.76
N HIS A 55 -19.60 -5.10 -13.68
CA HIS A 55 -19.80 -4.92 -15.13
C HIS A 55 -19.79 -6.26 -15.85
N VAL A 56 -20.96 -6.67 -16.34
CA VAL A 56 -21.10 -7.84 -17.21
C VAL A 56 -20.86 -7.40 -18.65
N THR A 57 -19.65 -7.55 -19.13
CA THR A 57 -19.29 -7.26 -20.54
C THR A 57 -18.82 -8.53 -21.23
N THR A 58 -19.06 -8.65 -22.53
CA THR A 58 -18.59 -9.75 -23.38
C THR A 58 -17.22 -9.44 -24.01
N GLY A 59 -16.56 -8.36 -23.59
CA GLY A 59 -15.29 -7.91 -24.12
C GLY A 59 -14.10 -8.80 -23.72
N THR A 60 -13.00 -8.65 -24.45
CA THR A 60 -11.72 -9.30 -24.10
C THR A 60 -11.12 -8.63 -22.86
N ILE A 61 -10.67 -9.46 -21.91
CA ILE A 61 -10.03 -8.99 -20.66
C ILE A 61 -8.67 -8.36 -21.00
N ARG A 62 -8.44 -7.13 -20.56
CA ARG A 62 -7.19 -6.38 -20.75
C ARG A 62 -6.23 -6.52 -19.58
N ASN A 63 -6.75 -6.90 -18.41
CA ASN A 63 -5.92 -7.10 -17.23
C ASN A 63 -4.92 -8.24 -17.44
N LEU A 64 -3.63 -7.98 -17.16
CA LEU A 64 -2.55 -8.95 -17.38
C LEU A 64 -2.68 -10.22 -16.52
N LEU A 65 -3.39 -10.16 -15.39
CA LEU A 65 -3.69 -11.32 -14.56
C LEU A 65 -5.02 -12.01 -14.94
N GLY A 66 -5.61 -11.64 -16.09
CA GLY A 66 -6.88 -12.17 -16.55
C GLY A 66 -8.06 -11.80 -15.65
N SER A 67 -9.11 -12.63 -15.65
CA SER A 67 -10.33 -12.39 -14.89
C SER A 67 -10.11 -12.17 -13.38
N PRO A 68 -9.30 -12.96 -12.66
CA PRO A 68 -9.06 -12.70 -11.23
C PRO A 68 -8.44 -11.33 -10.96
N GLY A 69 -7.49 -10.90 -11.81
CA GLY A 69 -6.86 -9.59 -11.70
C GLY A 69 -7.83 -8.45 -12.00
N ALA A 70 -8.67 -8.58 -13.01
CA ALA A 70 -9.69 -7.61 -13.36
C ALA A 70 -10.69 -7.41 -12.21
N ILE A 71 -11.20 -8.51 -11.64
CA ILE A 71 -12.14 -8.48 -10.50
C ILE A 71 -11.51 -7.82 -9.27
N LEU A 72 -10.28 -8.23 -8.92
CA LEU A 72 -9.57 -7.67 -7.76
C LEU A 72 -9.33 -6.17 -7.93
N ALA A 73 -8.81 -5.77 -9.09
CA ALA A 73 -8.49 -4.37 -9.37
C ALA A 73 -9.75 -3.49 -9.39
N ASP A 74 -10.81 -3.96 -9.99
CA ASP A 74 -12.10 -3.27 -10.04
C ASP A 74 -12.69 -3.10 -8.63
N LEU A 75 -12.69 -4.16 -7.81
CA LEU A 75 -13.16 -4.10 -6.42
C LEU A 75 -12.37 -3.06 -5.60
N VAL A 76 -11.04 -3.07 -5.70
CA VAL A 76 -10.18 -2.11 -4.99
C VAL A 76 -10.45 -0.69 -5.46
N MET A 77 -10.55 -0.47 -6.76
CA MET A 77 -10.81 0.86 -7.33
C MET A 77 -12.21 1.38 -6.98
N GLN A 78 -13.21 0.54 -6.94
CA GLN A 78 -14.57 0.95 -6.53
C GLN A 78 -14.67 1.27 -5.05
N LEU A 79 -14.01 0.45 -4.19
CA LEU A 79 -14.09 0.64 -2.75
C LEU A 79 -13.23 1.82 -2.27
N LEU A 80 -12.02 1.95 -2.77
CA LEU A 80 -10.97 2.84 -2.24
C LEU A 80 -10.46 3.86 -3.26
N GLY A 81 -10.87 3.75 -4.51
CA GLY A 81 -10.40 4.64 -5.56
C GLY A 81 -8.88 4.62 -5.69
N LEU A 82 -8.29 5.79 -5.90
CA LEU A 82 -6.82 5.95 -6.02
C LEU A 82 -6.07 5.56 -4.74
N ALA A 83 -6.69 5.67 -3.57
CA ALA A 83 -6.08 5.22 -2.31
C ALA A 83 -5.84 3.71 -2.27
N GLY A 84 -6.54 2.94 -3.10
CA GLY A 84 -6.37 1.49 -3.20
C GLY A 84 -4.94 1.05 -3.51
N VAL A 85 -4.17 1.86 -4.25
CA VAL A 85 -2.75 1.59 -4.53
C VAL A 85 -1.91 1.59 -3.24
N LEU A 86 -2.30 2.38 -2.24
CA LEU A 86 -1.58 2.47 -0.95
C LEU A 86 -1.70 1.20 -0.11
N ILE A 87 -2.68 0.31 -0.40
CA ILE A 87 -2.77 -1.01 0.25
C ILE A 87 -1.47 -1.81 0.09
N LEU A 88 -0.76 -1.62 -1.02
CA LEU A 88 0.44 -2.38 -1.34
C LEU A 88 1.67 -1.88 -0.59
N LEU A 89 1.71 -0.60 -0.21
CA LEU A 89 2.92 0.04 0.30
C LEU A 89 3.38 -0.52 1.66
N PRO A 90 2.53 -0.64 2.70
CA PRO A 90 2.95 -1.22 3.96
C PRO A 90 3.43 -2.67 3.84
N PRO A 91 2.67 -3.63 3.24
CA PRO A 91 3.12 -5.01 3.16
C PRO A 91 4.36 -5.17 2.28
N LEU A 92 4.56 -4.36 1.25
CA LEU A 92 5.78 -4.37 0.45
C LEU A 92 7.01 -4.03 1.32
N LEU A 93 6.92 -2.99 2.16
CA LEU A 93 8.01 -2.61 3.06
C LEU A 93 8.24 -3.64 4.18
N TRP A 94 7.18 -4.27 4.69
CA TRP A 94 7.33 -5.33 5.71
C TRP A 94 7.93 -6.60 5.12
N ALA A 95 7.67 -6.89 3.87
CA ALA A 95 8.18 -8.08 3.19
C ALA A 95 9.71 -8.08 3.07
N VAL A 96 10.35 -6.91 2.96
CA VAL A 96 11.81 -6.79 2.86
C VAL A 96 12.54 -7.36 4.08
N PRO A 97 12.31 -6.92 5.33
CA PRO A 97 12.94 -7.53 6.49
C PRO A 97 12.51 -8.99 6.69
N LEU A 98 11.25 -9.34 6.44
CA LEU A 98 10.76 -10.71 6.57
C LEU A 98 11.47 -11.67 5.61
N SER A 99 11.64 -11.30 4.34
CA SER A 99 12.37 -12.12 3.35
C SER A 99 13.84 -12.32 3.70
N SER A 100 14.41 -11.41 4.50
CA SER A 100 15.74 -11.56 5.07
C SER A 100 15.78 -12.38 6.37
N GLY A 101 14.64 -12.91 6.82
CA GLY A 101 14.50 -13.67 8.06
C GLY A 101 14.51 -12.81 9.33
N ARG A 102 14.27 -11.51 9.21
CA ARG A 102 14.17 -10.57 10.33
C ARG A 102 12.71 -10.40 10.75
N ALA A 103 12.45 -10.39 12.06
CA ALA A 103 11.12 -10.14 12.59
C ALA A 103 10.72 -8.67 12.37
N LEU A 104 9.43 -8.44 12.14
CA LEU A 104 8.86 -7.10 12.06
C LEU A 104 8.53 -6.60 13.48
N PRO A 105 9.26 -5.62 14.04
CA PRO A 105 8.97 -5.11 15.38
C PRO A 105 7.62 -4.39 15.39
N ALA A 106 6.86 -4.52 16.50
CA ALA A 106 5.54 -3.91 16.70
C ALA A 106 4.54 -4.16 15.55
N TRP A 107 4.59 -5.35 14.92
CA TRP A 107 3.81 -5.71 13.74
C TRP A 107 2.30 -5.51 13.93
N ARG A 108 1.77 -5.76 15.15
CA ARG A 108 0.34 -5.60 15.45
C ARG A 108 -0.14 -4.17 15.22
N GLY A 109 0.63 -3.18 15.71
CA GLY A 109 0.31 -1.76 15.50
C GLY A 109 0.38 -1.37 14.03
N LYS A 110 1.38 -1.86 13.29
CA LYS A 110 1.55 -1.59 11.86
C LYS A 110 0.39 -2.16 11.05
N VAL A 111 0.00 -3.40 11.30
CA VAL A 111 -1.13 -4.07 10.63
C VAL A 111 -2.45 -3.36 10.94
N ALA A 112 -2.64 -2.88 12.17
CA ALA A 112 -3.85 -2.12 12.53
C ALA A 112 -3.88 -0.72 11.88
N LEU A 113 -2.74 -0.03 11.80
CA LEU A 113 -2.67 1.32 11.23
C LEU A 113 -2.81 1.34 9.70
N ALA A 114 -2.38 0.30 9.01
CA ALA A 114 -2.41 0.26 7.54
C ALA A 114 -3.82 0.46 6.95
N PRO A 115 -4.86 -0.30 7.32
CA PRO A 115 -6.20 -0.08 6.79
C PRO A 115 -6.77 1.27 7.21
N ILE A 116 -6.49 1.75 8.44
CA ILE A 116 -6.92 3.07 8.91
C ILE A 116 -6.33 4.16 8.02
N ALA A 117 -5.05 4.06 7.69
CA ALA A 117 -4.37 4.99 6.80
C ALA A 117 -5.02 5.05 5.42
N VAL A 118 -5.26 3.88 4.82
CA VAL A 118 -5.84 3.79 3.48
C VAL A 118 -7.26 4.38 3.44
N VAL A 119 -8.11 4.03 4.42
CA VAL A 119 -9.48 4.55 4.52
C VAL A 119 -9.49 6.07 4.75
N ALA A 120 -8.63 6.57 5.63
CA ALA A 120 -8.55 8.01 5.87
C ALA A 120 -8.05 8.78 4.63
N ILE A 121 -7.02 8.26 3.95
CA ILE A 121 -6.52 8.89 2.71
C ILE A 121 -7.58 8.81 1.60
N ALA A 122 -8.32 7.70 1.49
CA ALA A 122 -9.45 7.59 0.57
C ALA A 122 -10.49 8.69 0.84
N GLY A 123 -10.85 8.90 2.11
CA GLY A 123 -11.75 10.00 2.49
C GLY A 123 -11.21 11.39 2.14
N ALA A 124 -9.92 11.63 2.33
CA ALA A 124 -9.29 12.89 1.92
C ALA A 124 -9.33 13.10 0.40
N LEU A 125 -9.10 12.04 -0.39
CA LEU A 125 -9.16 12.07 -1.85
C LEU A 125 -10.58 12.31 -2.38
N SER A 126 -11.62 11.90 -1.65
CA SER A 126 -13.02 12.17 -2.02
C SER A 126 -13.38 13.66 -1.98
N ALA A 127 -12.60 14.46 -1.25
CA ALA A 127 -12.78 15.93 -1.26
C ALA A 127 -12.28 16.59 -2.56
N LEU A 128 -11.49 15.89 -3.36
CA LEU A 128 -10.91 16.41 -4.60
C LEU A 128 -11.91 16.28 -5.77
N PRO A 129 -11.99 17.28 -6.64
CA PRO A 129 -12.83 17.17 -7.82
C PRO A 129 -12.34 16.03 -8.73
N THR A 130 -13.28 15.29 -9.28
CA THR A 130 -12.99 14.24 -10.27
C THR A 130 -12.70 14.86 -11.64
N SER A 131 -11.79 14.24 -12.41
CA SER A 131 -11.55 14.65 -13.80
C SER A 131 -12.71 14.22 -14.71
N LEU A 132 -12.86 14.90 -15.86
CA LEU A 132 -13.86 14.55 -16.87
C LEU A 132 -13.69 13.13 -17.45
N SER A 133 -12.49 12.57 -17.34
CA SER A 133 -12.17 11.21 -17.79
C SER A 133 -12.33 10.16 -16.69
N TRP A 134 -12.81 10.54 -15.50
CA TRP A 134 -13.01 9.60 -14.39
C TRP A 134 -14.17 8.64 -14.70
N SER A 135 -13.89 7.35 -14.77
CA SER A 135 -14.82 6.33 -15.26
C SER A 135 -15.66 5.66 -14.15
N LEU A 136 -15.38 5.96 -12.89
CA LEU A 136 -16.12 5.40 -11.76
C LEU A 136 -17.25 6.33 -11.30
N HIS A 137 -18.34 5.76 -10.77
CA HIS A 137 -19.49 6.51 -10.25
C HIS A 137 -19.19 7.23 -8.94
N HIS A 138 -18.18 6.78 -8.20
CA HIS A 138 -17.71 7.35 -6.95
C HIS A 138 -16.55 8.32 -7.19
N GLY A 139 -16.29 9.21 -6.21
CA GLY A 139 -15.16 10.13 -6.25
C GLY A 139 -13.79 9.44 -6.24
N ASN A 140 -12.73 10.25 -6.22
CA ASN A 140 -11.34 9.76 -6.26
C ASN A 140 -10.98 8.79 -5.11
N GLY A 141 -11.73 8.82 -4.01
CA GLY A 141 -11.57 7.95 -2.86
C GLY A 141 -12.41 6.68 -2.87
N GLY A 142 -13.22 6.46 -3.94
CA GLY A 142 -14.14 5.34 -4.01
C GLY A 142 -15.27 5.40 -2.99
N MET A 143 -16.08 4.35 -2.92
CA MET A 143 -17.27 4.30 -2.06
C MET A 143 -16.93 4.49 -0.57
N ILE A 144 -15.88 3.85 -0.07
CA ILE A 144 -15.47 3.95 1.34
C ILE A 144 -14.94 5.35 1.64
N GLY A 145 -14.18 5.95 0.70
CA GLY A 145 -13.69 7.30 0.84
C GLY A 145 -14.83 8.33 0.89
N ASP A 146 -15.79 8.24 -0.04
CA ASP A 146 -16.95 9.12 -0.07
C ASP A 146 -17.77 9.02 1.23
N LEU A 147 -18.00 7.80 1.72
CA LEU A 147 -18.70 7.58 3.00
C LEU A 147 -17.92 8.21 4.16
N THR A 148 -16.62 7.94 4.25
CA THR A 148 -15.77 8.44 5.34
C THR A 148 -15.72 9.96 5.35
N PHE A 149 -15.54 10.57 4.18
CA PHE A 149 -15.54 12.02 4.01
C PHE A 149 -16.89 12.63 4.41
N THR A 150 -18.00 12.08 3.90
CA THR A 150 -19.36 12.58 4.18
C THR A 150 -19.70 12.49 5.65
N LEU A 151 -19.37 11.37 6.32
CA LEU A 151 -19.59 11.21 7.75
C LEU A 151 -18.80 12.24 8.57
N LEU A 152 -17.53 12.45 8.24
CA LEU A 152 -16.72 13.41 8.98
C LEU A 152 -17.15 14.86 8.66
N ALA A 153 -17.43 15.19 7.40
CA ALA A 153 -17.90 16.53 7.01
C ALA A 153 -19.24 16.87 7.67
N SER A 154 -20.15 15.90 7.81
CA SER A 154 -21.44 16.11 8.46
C SER A 154 -21.29 16.51 9.95
N ALA A 155 -20.28 15.99 10.64
CA ALA A 155 -19.99 16.38 12.03
C ALA A 155 -19.59 17.85 12.17
N PHE A 156 -19.03 18.45 11.11
CA PHE A 156 -18.65 19.87 11.06
C PHE A 156 -19.67 20.75 10.32
N ALA A 157 -20.78 20.20 9.87
CA ALA A 157 -21.83 20.91 9.12
C ALA A 157 -22.31 22.22 9.81
N PRO A 158 -22.45 22.32 11.16
CA PRO A 158 -22.86 23.56 11.82
C PRO A 158 -21.95 24.76 11.56
N PHE A 159 -20.71 24.53 11.16
CA PHE A 159 -19.73 25.59 10.87
C PHE A 159 -19.79 26.10 9.41
N GLY A 160 -20.72 25.58 8.62
CA GLY A 160 -20.90 25.89 7.20
C GLY A 160 -20.20 24.88 6.28
N ALA A 161 -20.84 24.57 5.13
CA ALA A 161 -20.46 23.49 4.25
C ALA A 161 -19.00 23.54 3.76
N ALA A 162 -18.52 24.73 3.36
CA ALA A 162 -17.14 24.86 2.87
C ALA A 162 -16.10 24.62 3.98
N LYS A 163 -16.34 25.12 5.20
CA LYS A 163 -15.45 24.89 6.35
C LYS A 163 -15.49 23.42 6.78
N ALA A 164 -16.66 22.80 6.79
CA ALA A 164 -16.84 21.38 7.09
C ALA A 164 -16.05 20.48 6.14
N ALA A 165 -16.17 20.71 4.84
CA ALA A 165 -15.43 19.96 3.83
C ALA A 165 -13.91 20.12 3.98
N LEU A 166 -13.44 21.36 4.15
CA LEU A 166 -12.01 21.64 4.35
C LEU A 166 -11.47 20.99 5.62
N THR A 167 -12.18 21.10 6.75
CA THR A 167 -11.76 20.50 8.02
C THR A 167 -11.73 18.99 7.92
N ALA A 168 -12.75 18.37 7.34
CA ALA A 168 -12.81 16.93 7.16
C ALA A 168 -11.65 16.44 6.28
N SER A 169 -11.40 17.08 5.14
CA SER A 169 -10.30 16.68 4.24
C SER A 169 -8.92 16.82 4.88
N LEU A 170 -8.68 17.89 5.63
CA LEU A 170 -7.41 18.09 6.34
C LEU A 170 -7.20 17.08 7.47
N LEU A 171 -8.24 16.79 8.27
CA LEU A 171 -8.16 15.80 9.34
C LEU A 171 -7.91 14.39 8.77
N LEU A 172 -8.65 14.02 7.70
CA LEU A 172 -8.47 12.72 7.05
C LEU A 172 -7.11 12.61 6.36
N GLY A 173 -6.66 13.65 5.68
CA GLY A 173 -5.36 13.68 5.01
C GLY A 173 -4.19 13.62 6.00
N ALA A 174 -4.21 14.47 7.02
CA ALA A 174 -3.17 14.49 8.05
C ALA A 174 -3.18 13.21 8.90
N GLY A 175 -4.36 12.79 9.38
CA GLY A 175 -4.51 11.57 10.18
C GLY A 175 -4.14 10.32 9.37
N GLY A 176 -4.59 10.22 8.11
CA GLY A 176 -4.24 9.14 7.21
C GLY A 176 -2.75 9.10 6.88
N GLY A 177 -2.14 10.25 6.63
CA GLY A 177 -0.70 10.38 6.42
C GLY A 177 0.11 9.93 7.64
N LEU A 178 -0.25 10.38 8.84
CA LEU A 178 0.40 9.94 10.09
C LEU A 178 0.22 8.44 10.34
N ALA A 179 -0.99 7.91 10.13
CA ALA A 179 -1.25 6.48 10.25
C ALA A 179 -0.45 5.66 9.23
N LEU A 180 -0.34 6.15 7.99
CA LEU A 180 0.50 5.53 6.97
C LEU A 180 1.96 5.52 7.40
N MET A 181 2.50 6.66 7.81
CA MET A 181 3.88 6.75 8.32
C MET A 181 4.14 5.76 9.46
N GLY A 182 3.21 5.65 10.41
CA GLY A 182 3.29 4.68 11.50
C GLY A 182 3.22 3.22 11.03
N SER A 183 2.42 2.94 10.00
CA SER A 183 2.27 1.59 9.45
C SER A 183 3.49 1.12 8.67
N LEU A 184 4.19 2.02 7.96
CA LEU A 184 5.38 1.68 7.18
C LEU A 184 6.50 1.12 8.05
N GLY A 185 6.56 1.54 9.32
CA GLY A 185 7.50 1.01 10.29
C GLY A 185 8.95 1.41 10.06
N LEU A 186 9.14 2.50 9.32
CA LEU A 186 10.45 3.11 9.13
C LEU A 186 10.92 3.77 10.43
N SER A 187 12.20 3.61 10.75
CA SER A 187 12.85 4.29 11.87
C SER A 187 12.96 5.80 11.60
N ARG A 188 13.17 6.59 12.68
CA ARG A 188 13.38 8.03 12.52
C ARG A 188 14.57 8.35 11.63
N GLU A 189 15.59 7.52 11.66
CA GLU A 189 16.79 7.70 10.85
C GLU A 189 16.52 7.39 9.37
N GLU A 190 15.77 6.33 9.06
CA GLU A 190 15.33 6.02 7.70
C GLU A 190 14.45 7.14 7.14
N TRP A 191 13.54 7.71 7.95
CA TRP A 191 12.77 8.89 7.55
C TRP A 191 13.64 10.09 7.25
N ARG A 192 14.66 10.38 8.11
CA ARG A 192 15.63 11.46 7.84
C ARG A 192 16.39 11.24 6.56
N GLN A 193 16.84 10.02 6.28
CA GLN A 193 17.55 9.68 5.06
C GLN A 193 16.67 9.87 3.83
N ILE A 194 15.40 9.43 3.86
CA ILE A 194 14.43 9.65 2.78
C ILE A 194 14.19 11.13 2.55
N LEU A 195 13.98 11.91 3.60
CA LEU A 195 13.73 13.36 3.52
C LEU A 195 14.98 14.17 3.16
N ALA A 196 16.17 13.70 3.56
CA ALA A 196 17.45 14.33 3.22
C ALA A 196 17.95 13.97 1.81
N TYR A 197 17.34 12.97 1.16
CA TYR A 197 17.72 12.58 -0.19
C TYR A 197 17.35 13.70 -1.16
N PRO A 198 18.34 14.28 -1.90
CA PRO A 198 18.06 15.37 -2.82
C PRO A 198 17.11 14.87 -3.94
N PRO A 199 16.07 15.62 -4.29
CA PRO A 199 14.96 15.18 -5.14
C PRO A 199 15.30 14.97 -6.63
N ALA A 200 16.56 14.99 -7.03
CA ALA A 200 16.96 14.67 -8.41
C ALA A 200 18.30 13.94 -8.46
N PRO A 201 18.42 12.80 -9.14
CA PRO A 201 19.72 12.36 -9.62
C PRO A 201 20.24 13.49 -10.50
N ARG A 202 21.38 14.07 -10.14
CA ARG A 202 22.05 15.05 -11.00
C ARG A 202 22.15 14.41 -12.39
N LEU A 203 21.60 15.02 -13.42
CA LEU A 203 21.65 14.52 -14.81
C LEU A 203 23.06 14.04 -15.18
N GLY A 204 24.11 14.65 -14.58
CA GLY A 204 25.50 14.20 -14.67
C GLY A 204 25.78 12.82 -14.08
N ALA A 205 25.07 12.38 -13.02
CA ALA A 205 25.29 11.04 -12.45
C ALA A 205 24.66 9.95 -13.35
N VAL A 206 23.53 10.23 -13.97
CA VAL A 206 22.92 9.35 -14.98
C VAL A 206 23.83 9.26 -16.20
N ALA A 207 24.34 10.41 -16.71
CA ALA A 207 25.28 10.45 -17.81
C ALA A 207 26.63 9.76 -17.52
N ALA A 208 27.08 9.80 -16.25
CA ALA A 208 28.26 9.06 -15.82
C ALA A 208 28.01 7.56 -15.77
N ALA A 209 26.85 7.13 -15.26
CA ALA A 209 26.44 5.72 -15.22
C ALA A 209 26.32 5.13 -16.64
N TRP A 210 25.82 5.91 -17.61
CA TRP A 210 25.76 5.48 -19.02
C TRP A 210 27.16 5.28 -19.64
N ARG A 211 28.16 6.04 -19.21
CA ARG A 211 29.56 5.91 -19.70
C ARG A 211 30.26 4.66 -19.15
N THR A 212 29.80 4.10 -18.04
CA THR A 212 30.36 2.89 -17.43
C THR A 212 29.71 1.60 -17.94
N LEU A 213 28.64 1.70 -18.74
CA LEU A 213 28.02 0.54 -19.35
C LEU A 213 28.90 -0.12 -20.40
N PRO A 214 28.88 -1.45 -20.54
CA PRO A 214 29.61 -2.18 -21.54
C PRO A 214 29.25 -1.67 -22.95
N ARG A 215 30.29 -1.51 -23.82
CA ARG A 215 30.14 -0.93 -25.17
C ARG A 215 29.21 -1.68 -26.14
N TRP A 216 28.74 -2.86 -25.77
CA TRP A 216 27.78 -3.62 -26.57
C TRP A 216 26.32 -3.17 -26.41
N LEU A 217 26.04 -2.28 -25.47
CA LEU A 217 24.71 -1.66 -25.36
C LEU A 217 24.58 -0.46 -26.30
N PRO A 218 23.42 -0.25 -26.94
CA PRO A 218 23.19 0.89 -27.81
C PRO A 218 23.39 2.21 -27.03
N GLN A 219 24.33 3.02 -27.50
CA GLN A 219 24.64 4.34 -26.94
C GLN A 219 23.60 5.34 -27.45
N PRO A 220 23.10 6.27 -26.62
CA PRO A 220 22.23 7.34 -27.11
C PRO A 220 22.96 8.19 -28.15
N THR A 221 22.38 8.29 -29.33
CA THR A 221 22.85 9.20 -30.37
C THR A 221 22.75 10.66 -29.88
N ARG A 222 23.77 11.43 -30.12
CA ARG A 222 23.81 12.88 -29.80
C ARG A 222 22.83 13.65 -30.64
#